data_d8c9674d856860426afebd604a4ead7f
#
_entry.id   d8c9674d856860426afebd604a4ead7f
#
_cell.length_a   1.000
_cell.length_b   1.000
_cell.length_c   1.000
_cell.angle_alpha   90.00
_cell.angle_beta   90.00
_cell.angle_gamma   90.00
#
_symmetry.space_group_name_H-M   'P 1'
#
loop_
_entity.id
_entity.type
_entity.pdbx_description
1 polymer ?
#
loop_
_entity_poly.entity_id
_entity_poly.type
_entity_poly.pdbx_seq_one_letter_code
_entity_poly.pdbx_strand_id
1 'polypeptide(L)'
;YHSADYGKTFTRIADDSKVWGFALSIKQDPTEPNLVFLGTEFGLYVSFDKAKTWNKWEHGYPKAVSTYDMTIQEREADLVIGTFGRAIYVLDDIRPLRAFAKNGGKAPVGKITAFPAPDAYQAEIQQPHGERFMASAKYAGENRVFGGRLSYLIQDEKEKLDSLTVKIYTASGEQIRTLKTLPSKGVNRIIWNLDRKSSAEMTGGWGGGQGGGIHLRHLRQV
;
A
#
# COMPACT_ATOMS: atom_id res chain seq x y z
N TYR A 1 24.47 -9.75 3.01
CA TYR A 1 24.94 -10.21 4.34
C TYR A 1 24.40 -9.27 5.42
N HIS A 2 24.20 -9.79 6.61
CA HIS A 2 23.77 -9.05 7.81
C HIS A 2 24.79 -9.28 8.93
N SER A 3 25.13 -8.20 9.64
CA SER A 3 25.92 -8.25 10.87
C SER A 3 25.08 -7.76 12.04
N ALA A 4 25.09 -8.47 13.15
CA ALA A 4 24.45 -8.09 14.41
C ALA A 4 25.45 -7.55 15.45
N ASP A 5 26.76 -7.52 15.12
CA ASP A 5 27.88 -7.23 16.01
C ASP A 5 28.83 -6.18 15.42
N TYR A 6 28.27 -5.19 14.73
CA TYR A 6 29.01 -4.07 14.12
C TYR A 6 30.08 -4.50 13.12
N GLY A 7 29.80 -5.52 12.31
CA GLY A 7 30.67 -5.96 11.22
C GLY A 7 31.77 -6.95 11.62
N LYS A 8 31.73 -7.51 12.85
CA LYS A 8 32.64 -8.55 13.26
C LYS A 8 32.33 -9.90 12.64
N THR A 9 31.04 -10.22 12.55
CA THR A 9 30.56 -11.43 11.87
C THR A 9 29.48 -11.10 10.86
N PHE A 10 29.34 -11.93 9.81
CA PHE A 10 28.37 -11.75 8.74
C PHE A 10 27.57 -13.02 8.48
N THR A 11 26.26 -12.88 8.40
CA THR A 11 25.34 -13.95 8.00
C THR A 11 24.76 -13.67 6.62
N ARG A 12 24.80 -14.64 5.73
CA ARG A 12 24.17 -14.51 4.42
C ARG A 12 22.65 -14.59 4.57
N ILE A 13 21.93 -13.54 4.18
CA ILE A 13 20.48 -13.42 4.34
C ILE A 13 19.70 -13.68 3.05
N ALA A 14 20.37 -13.59 1.90
CA ALA A 14 19.78 -13.88 0.58
C ALA A 14 20.81 -14.63 -0.26
N ASP A 15 20.33 -15.62 -1.02
CA ASP A 15 21.07 -16.43 -1.95
C ASP A 15 20.15 -16.94 -3.07
N ASP A 16 20.69 -17.63 -4.05
CA ASP A 16 19.99 -18.09 -5.26
C ASP A 16 18.86 -19.07 -4.97
N SER A 17 18.83 -19.70 -3.78
CA SER A 17 17.72 -20.56 -3.35
C SER A 17 16.52 -19.77 -2.82
N LYS A 18 16.72 -18.51 -2.46
CA LYS A 18 15.71 -17.65 -1.84
C LYS A 18 15.23 -16.51 -2.75
N VAL A 19 16.14 -15.98 -3.56
CA VAL A 19 15.85 -14.84 -4.43
C VAL A 19 16.50 -15.04 -5.81
N TRP A 20 15.86 -14.53 -6.83
CA TRP A 20 16.38 -14.60 -8.18
C TRP A 20 17.11 -13.31 -8.57
N GLY A 21 18.31 -13.44 -9.12
CA GLY A 21 19.18 -12.36 -9.55
C GLY A 21 20.02 -11.74 -8.44
N PHE A 22 20.95 -10.88 -8.84
CA PHE A 22 21.81 -10.17 -7.89
C PHE A 22 21.02 -9.17 -7.05
N ALA A 23 21.33 -9.12 -5.76
CA ALA A 23 20.79 -8.09 -4.87
C ALA A 23 21.42 -6.72 -5.23
N LEU A 24 20.57 -5.74 -5.52
CA LEU A 24 20.96 -4.39 -5.90
C LEU A 24 20.72 -3.39 -4.77
N SER A 25 19.61 -3.55 -4.04
CA SER A 25 19.22 -2.65 -2.96
C SER A 25 18.52 -3.40 -1.83
N ILE A 26 18.65 -2.88 -0.62
CA ILE A 26 17.94 -3.39 0.56
C ILE A 26 17.43 -2.23 1.39
N LYS A 27 16.19 -2.34 1.87
CA LYS A 27 15.59 -1.34 2.75
C LYS A 27 14.85 -2.00 3.90
N GLN A 28 15.30 -1.77 5.12
CA GLN A 28 14.58 -2.14 6.33
C GLN A 28 13.59 -1.03 6.68
N ASP A 29 12.40 -1.41 7.11
CA ASP A 29 11.42 -0.44 7.59
C ASP A 29 11.88 0.18 8.92
N PRO A 30 11.88 1.53 9.05
CA PRO A 30 12.38 2.19 10.25
C PRO A 30 11.45 2.00 11.47
N THR A 31 10.18 1.64 11.23
CA THR A 31 9.17 1.47 12.30
C THR A 31 9.02 0.00 12.70
N GLU A 32 9.13 -0.92 11.73
CA GLU A 32 8.96 -2.36 11.95
C GLU A 32 10.19 -3.11 11.41
N PRO A 33 11.21 -3.38 12.24
CA PRO A 33 12.48 -3.97 11.80
C PRO A 33 12.37 -5.38 11.18
N ASN A 34 11.26 -6.09 11.41
CA ASN A 34 11.02 -7.38 10.78
C ASN A 34 10.61 -7.25 9.30
N LEU A 35 10.14 -6.05 8.89
CA LEU A 35 9.78 -5.75 7.51
C LEU A 35 11.01 -5.27 6.74
N VAL A 36 11.42 -6.05 5.76
CA VAL A 36 12.60 -5.75 4.93
C VAL A 36 12.24 -5.92 3.47
N PHE A 37 12.64 -4.99 2.63
CA PHE A 37 12.51 -5.05 1.18
C PHE A 37 13.86 -5.28 0.54
N LEU A 38 13.90 -6.11 -0.50
CA LEU A 38 15.11 -6.43 -1.27
C LEU A 38 14.82 -6.22 -2.75
N GLY A 39 15.57 -5.34 -3.37
CA GLY A 39 15.59 -5.15 -4.80
C GLY A 39 16.66 -6.02 -5.47
N THR A 40 16.26 -6.71 -6.54
CA THR A 40 17.16 -7.53 -7.36
C THR A 40 17.11 -7.11 -8.82
N GLU A 41 17.93 -7.71 -9.66
CA GLU A 41 17.86 -7.55 -11.12
C GLU A 41 16.48 -7.94 -11.68
N PHE A 42 15.78 -8.86 -11.03
CA PHE A 42 14.53 -9.44 -11.52
C PHE A 42 13.34 -9.20 -10.61
N GLY A 43 13.34 -8.10 -9.88
CA GLY A 43 12.16 -7.67 -9.16
C GLY A 43 12.38 -7.25 -7.72
N LEU A 44 11.26 -7.16 -7.03
CA LEU A 44 11.15 -6.79 -5.64
C LEU A 44 10.80 -8.01 -4.78
N TYR A 45 11.44 -8.12 -3.64
CA TYR A 45 11.14 -9.12 -2.62
C TYR A 45 10.82 -8.45 -1.29
N VAL A 46 9.98 -9.09 -0.50
CA VAL A 46 9.63 -8.65 0.84
C VAL A 46 9.85 -9.78 1.85
N SER A 47 10.40 -9.42 2.98
CA SER A 47 10.54 -10.27 4.16
C SER A 47 9.71 -9.68 5.29
N PHE A 48 9.03 -10.55 6.04
CA PHE A 48 8.26 -10.20 7.23
C PHE A 48 8.88 -10.75 8.53
N ASP A 49 10.08 -11.31 8.44
CA ASP A 49 10.76 -12.04 9.51
C ASP A 49 12.24 -11.68 9.63
N LYS A 50 12.56 -10.40 9.36
CA LYS A 50 13.93 -9.87 9.45
C LYS A 50 14.90 -10.57 8.48
N ALA A 51 14.49 -10.70 7.22
CA ALA A 51 15.27 -11.28 6.13
C ALA A 51 15.62 -12.78 6.28
N LYS A 52 14.84 -13.55 7.08
CA LYS A 52 15.00 -15.00 7.15
C LYS A 52 14.36 -15.69 5.95
N THR A 53 13.16 -15.25 5.57
CA THR A 53 12.45 -15.71 4.38
C THR A 53 12.12 -14.54 3.45
N TRP A 54 12.02 -14.83 2.14
CA TRP A 54 11.74 -13.85 1.12
C TRP A 54 10.55 -14.26 0.28
N ASN A 55 9.66 -13.30 0.02
CA ASN A 55 8.51 -13.46 -0.85
C ASN A 55 8.63 -12.49 -2.01
N LYS A 56 8.56 -12.99 -3.25
CA LYS A 56 8.58 -12.14 -4.43
C LYS A 56 7.31 -11.30 -4.49
N TRP A 57 7.46 -10.02 -4.74
CA TRP A 57 6.33 -9.11 -4.90
C TRP A 57 5.92 -9.06 -6.36
N GLU A 58 4.75 -9.62 -6.68
CA GLU A 58 4.25 -9.69 -8.05
C GLU A 58 2.98 -8.86 -8.30
N HIS A 59 2.38 -8.31 -7.24
CA HIS A 59 1.14 -7.56 -7.35
C HIS A 59 1.40 -6.09 -7.70
N GLY A 60 0.94 -5.69 -8.91
CA GLY A 60 1.08 -4.32 -9.39
C GLY A 60 2.50 -3.89 -9.73
N TYR A 61 3.49 -4.76 -9.58
CA TYR A 61 4.89 -4.50 -9.89
C TYR A 61 5.37 -5.39 -11.05
N PRO A 62 6.22 -4.91 -11.96
CA PRO A 62 6.74 -5.73 -13.05
C PRO A 62 7.47 -6.97 -12.53
N LYS A 63 7.19 -8.12 -13.15
CA LYS A 63 7.76 -9.41 -12.72
C LYS A 63 9.28 -9.53 -12.89
N ALA A 64 9.84 -8.74 -13.82
CA ALA A 64 11.27 -8.78 -14.16
C ALA A 64 11.74 -7.37 -14.50
N VAL A 65 12.01 -6.57 -13.48
CA VAL A 65 12.61 -5.24 -13.60
C VAL A 65 13.67 -5.08 -12.53
N SER A 66 14.81 -4.51 -12.91
CA SER A 66 15.87 -4.25 -11.93
C SER A 66 15.42 -3.17 -10.93
N THR A 67 15.33 -3.56 -9.67
CA THR A 67 14.97 -2.70 -8.55
C THR A 67 16.24 -2.12 -7.95
N TYR A 68 16.58 -0.90 -8.36
CA TYR A 68 17.91 -0.34 -8.17
C TYR A 68 18.08 0.37 -6.83
N ASP A 69 17.04 1.05 -6.37
CA ASP A 69 17.06 1.75 -5.09
C ASP A 69 15.67 1.84 -4.48
N MET A 70 15.63 1.98 -3.16
CA MET A 70 14.37 2.08 -2.42
C MET A 70 14.51 3.03 -1.25
N THR A 71 13.47 3.81 -1.01
CA THR A 71 13.36 4.64 0.20
C THR A 71 11.95 4.58 0.77
N ILE A 72 11.81 4.78 2.08
CA ILE A 72 10.52 4.86 2.75
C ILE A 72 10.28 6.30 3.16
N GLN A 73 9.20 6.87 2.67
CA GLN A 73 8.70 8.15 3.13
C GLN A 73 7.93 7.91 4.45
N GLU A 74 8.53 8.30 5.58
CA GLU A 74 8.12 7.85 6.90
C GLU A 74 6.75 8.37 7.34
N ARG A 75 6.43 9.64 7.03
CA ARG A 75 5.15 10.28 7.40
C ARG A 75 3.95 9.53 6.82
N GLU A 76 4.01 9.23 5.53
CA GLU A 76 2.92 8.55 4.82
C GLU A 76 3.06 7.03 4.81
N ALA A 77 4.24 6.54 5.22
CA ALA A 77 4.62 5.13 5.14
C ALA A 77 4.54 4.60 3.70
N ASP A 78 5.04 5.37 2.74
CA ASP A 78 5.08 4.97 1.33
C ASP A 78 6.47 4.41 1.00
N LEU A 79 6.54 3.28 0.33
CA LEU A 79 7.77 2.74 -0.23
C LEU A 79 7.94 3.26 -1.65
N VAL A 80 8.97 4.05 -1.86
CA VAL A 80 9.37 4.57 -3.18
C VAL A 80 10.44 3.67 -3.76
N ILE A 81 10.27 3.24 -5.01
CA ILE A 81 11.07 2.20 -5.65
C ILE A 81 11.59 2.74 -6.98
N GLY A 82 12.91 2.92 -7.07
CA GLY A 82 13.59 3.29 -8.30
C GLY A 82 13.95 2.04 -9.12
N THR A 83 13.57 2.04 -10.39
CA THR A 83 13.85 0.92 -11.30
C THR A 83 14.78 1.33 -12.41
N PHE A 84 15.47 0.37 -13.00
CA PHE A 84 16.21 0.60 -14.22
C PHE A 84 15.29 0.42 -15.43
N GLY A 85 15.05 1.51 -16.15
CA GLY A 85 14.30 1.51 -17.42
C GLY A 85 12.78 1.52 -17.30
N ARG A 86 12.19 1.53 -16.09
CA ARG A 86 10.74 1.52 -15.87
C ARG A 86 10.26 2.60 -14.92
N ALA A 87 10.97 3.73 -14.84
CA ALA A 87 10.66 4.86 -13.97
C ALA A 87 10.60 4.50 -12.46
N ILE A 88 9.77 5.18 -11.71
CA ILE A 88 9.61 5.06 -10.26
C ILE A 88 8.25 4.47 -9.95
N TYR A 89 8.19 3.56 -8.99
CA TYR A 89 6.96 3.02 -8.43
C TYR A 89 6.81 3.48 -6.99
N VAL A 90 5.57 3.68 -6.56
CA VAL A 90 5.27 3.98 -5.16
C VAL A 90 4.25 2.97 -4.64
N LEU A 91 4.64 2.22 -3.61
CA LEU A 91 3.71 1.41 -2.84
C LEU A 91 3.17 2.27 -1.70
N ASP A 92 1.98 2.78 -1.90
CA ASP A 92 1.31 3.63 -0.94
C ASP A 92 0.94 2.87 0.34
N ASP A 93 1.29 3.44 1.49
CA ASP A 93 0.88 3.01 2.82
C ASP A 93 1.20 1.54 3.14
N ILE A 94 2.42 1.27 3.52
CA ILE A 94 2.90 -0.06 3.93
C ILE A 94 2.52 -0.46 5.36
N ARG A 95 1.69 0.33 6.08
CA ARG A 95 1.25 -0.01 7.45
C ARG A 95 0.60 -1.38 7.56
N PRO A 96 -0.24 -1.84 6.60
CA PRO A 96 -0.71 -3.22 6.61
C PRO A 96 0.42 -4.25 6.60
N LEU A 97 1.50 -4.03 5.86
CA LEU A 97 2.64 -4.95 5.82
C LEU A 97 3.39 -4.99 7.16
N ARG A 98 3.46 -3.86 7.88
CA ARG A 98 3.98 -3.81 9.24
C ARG A 98 3.21 -4.72 10.19
N ALA A 99 1.87 -4.77 10.05
CA ALA A 99 1.05 -5.66 10.86
C ALA A 99 1.33 -7.14 10.60
N PHE A 100 1.59 -7.53 9.35
CA PHE A 100 2.05 -8.87 9.02
C PHE A 100 3.44 -9.15 9.61
N ALA A 101 4.38 -8.21 9.51
CA ALA A 101 5.73 -8.38 10.03
C ALA A 101 5.75 -8.51 11.56
N LYS A 102 4.93 -7.74 12.28
CA LYS A 102 4.74 -7.89 13.75
C LYS A 102 4.26 -9.28 14.14
N ASN A 103 3.53 -9.94 13.24
CA ASN A 103 2.96 -11.29 13.47
C ASN A 103 3.80 -12.39 12.79
N GLY A 104 5.08 -12.13 12.52
CA GLY A 104 6.02 -13.11 11.93
C GLY A 104 5.63 -13.56 10.53
N GLY A 105 5.06 -12.69 9.71
CA GLY A 105 4.60 -12.97 8.35
C GLY A 105 3.22 -13.63 8.28
N LYS A 106 2.60 -13.92 9.40
CA LYS A 106 1.25 -14.51 9.45
C LYS A 106 0.20 -13.41 9.37
N ALA A 107 -0.92 -13.74 8.74
CA ALA A 107 -2.07 -12.85 8.75
C ALA A 107 -2.57 -12.60 10.19
N PRO A 108 -2.98 -11.37 10.53
CA PRO A 108 -3.65 -11.09 11.79
C PRO A 108 -4.86 -11.99 11.98
N VAL A 109 -5.15 -12.38 13.22
CA VAL A 109 -6.26 -13.30 13.54
C VAL A 109 -7.61 -12.62 13.30
N GLY A 110 -8.53 -13.30 12.61
CA GLY A 110 -9.91 -12.85 12.38
C GLY A 110 -10.35 -13.02 10.93
N LYS A 111 -11.64 -13.20 10.68
CA LYS A 111 -12.21 -13.29 9.33
C LYS A 111 -12.00 -11.96 8.57
N ILE A 112 -12.24 -10.86 9.26
CA ILE A 112 -12.04 -9.48 8.79
C ILE A 112 -11.22 -8.75 9.85
N THR A 113 -10.12 -8.15 9.43
CA THR A 113 -9.26 -7.35 10.32
C THR A 113 -9.08 -5.96 9.73
N ALA A 114 -9.51 -4.92 10.43
CA ALA A 114 -9.23 -3.54 10.05
C ALA A 114 -7.83 -3.14 10.54
N PHE A 115 -7.10 -2.43 9.68
CA PHE A 115 -5.83 -1.83 10.06
C PHE A 115 -6.06 -0.39 10.56
N PRO A 116 -5.19 0.12 11.45
CA PRO A 116 -5.22 1.52 11.83
C PRO A 116 -5.15 2.41 10.60
N ALA A 117 -6.09 3.34 10.47
CA ALA A 117 -6.09 4.30 9.37
C ALA A 117 -5.01 5.37 9.61
N PRO A 118 -4.29 5.81 8.56
CA PRO A 118 -3.45 6.99 8.67
C PRO A 118 -4.30 8.26 8.87
N ASP A 119 -3.68 9.30 9.38
CA ASP A 119 -4.30 10.62 9.42
C ASP A 119 -4.67 11.07 8.00
N ALA A 120 -5.83 11.69 7.89
CA ALA A 120 -6.31 12.24 6.64
C ALA A 120 -6.72 13.70 6.86
N TYR A 121 -6.29 14.54 5.95
CA TYR A 121 -6.50 15.98 6.04
C TYR A 121 -7.54 16.40 5.01
N GLN A 122 -8.54 17.14 5.47
CA GLN A 122 -9.45 17.83 4.58
C GLN A 122 -8.75 19.10 4.08
N ALA A 123 -8.47 19.13 2.80
CA ALA A 123 -7.83 20.26 2.17
C ALA A 123 -8.70 20.78 1.03
N GLU A 124 -8.84 22.09 0.96
CA GLU A 124 -9.42 22.74 -0.20
C GLU A 124 -8.33 22.80 -1.28
N ILE A 125 -8.55 22.07 -2.37
CA ILE A 125 -7.61 22.05 -3.48
C ILE A 125 -8.13 23.01 -4.52
N GLN A 126 -7.52 24.20 -4.57
CA GLN A 126 -7.72 25.08 -5.70
C GLN A 126 -6.90 24.57 -6.88
N GLN A 127 -7.59 24.15 -7.92
CA GLN A 127 -6.92 23.89 -9.19
C GLN A 127 -6.60 25.24 -9.84
N PRO A 128 -5.36 25.46 -10.31
CA PRO A 128 -5.07 26.65 -11.10
C PRO A 128 -5.98 26.65 -12.34
N HIS A 129 -6.49 27.82 -12.69
CA HIS A 129 -7.25 27.98 -13.93
C HIS A 129 -6.34 27.64 -15.12
N GLY A 130 -6.79 26.71 -15.98
CA GLY A 130 -6.08 26.29 -17.18
C GLY A 130 -5.96 24.78 -17.31
N GLU A 131 -5.53 24.34 -18.46
CA GLU A 131 -5.25 22.92 -18.72
C GLU A 131 -4.02 22.48 -17.92
N ARG A 132 -4.05 21.24 -17.43
CA ARG A 132 -2.87 20.60 -16.86
C ARG A 132 -1.86 20.40 -17.97
N PHE A 133 -0.85 21.23 -17.98
CA PHE A 133 0.20 21.13 -18.98
C PHE A 133 1.22 20.09 -18.56
N MET A 134 1.23 18.99 -19.27
CA MET A 134 2.19 17.89 -19.04
C MET A 134 3.49 18.07 -19.83
N ALA A 135 3.71 19.23 -20.41
CA ALA A 135 4.81 19.51 -21.34
C ALA A 135 4.89 18.45 -22.45
N SER A 136 6.08 17.98 -22.77
CA SER A 136 6.28 16.91 -23.77
C SER A 136 6.28 15.50 -23.16
N ALA A 137 5.83 15.34 -21.93
CA ALA A 137 5.81 14.05 -21.30
C ALA A 137 4.83 13.10 -22.01
N LYS A 138 5.32 11.95 -22.46
CA LYS A 138 4.49 10.89 -23.07
C LYS A 138 3.71 10.09 -22.04
N TYR A 139 4.06 10.19 -20.77
CA TYR A 139 3.47 9.47 -19.67
C TYR A 139 3.31 10.39 -18.46
N ALA A 140 2.12 10.36 -17.87
CA ALA A 140 1.85 10.99 -16.59
C ALA A 140 1.50 9.92 -15.58
N GLY A 141 2.24 9.86 -14.49
CA GLY A 141 1.96 8.93 -13.40
C GLY A 141 0.64 9.26 -12.70
N GLU A 142 0.03 8.25 -12.09
CA GLU A 142 -1.19 8.43 -11.30
C GLU A 142 -0.88 9.17 -10.00
N ASN A 143 -1.69 10.16 -9.67
CA ASN A 143 -1.62 10.81 -8.39
C ASN A 143 -2.24 9.96 -7.28
N ARG A 144 -1.75 10.15 -6.06
CA ARG A 144 -2.36 9.59 -4.87
C ARG A 144 -3.81 10.08 -4.75
N VAL A 145 -4.75 9.15 -4.52
CA VAL A 145 -6.15 9.50 -4.30
C VAL A 145 -6.29 10.20 -2.95
N PHE A 146 -6.98 11.34 -2.95
CA PHE A 146 -7.28 12.10 -1.74
C PHE A 146 -8.34 11.41 -0.89
N GLY A 147 -8.27 11.63 0.42
CA GLY A 147 -9.25 11.11 1.38
C GLY A 147 -8.65 10.26 2.48
N GLY A 148 -9.51 9.81 3.37
CA GLY A 148 -9.17 8.86 4.42
C GLY A 148 -9.00 7.46 3.86
N ARG A 149 -7.87 6.83 4.12
CA ARG A 149 -7.56 5.48 3.65
C ARG A 149 -7.89 4.46 4.72
N LEU A 150 -8.86 3.62 4.44
CA LEU A 150 -9.32 2.57 5.33
C LEU A 150 -8.91 1.23 4.75
N SER A 151 -7.86 0.63 5.34
CA SER A 151 -7.35 -0.68 4.89
C SER A 151 -7.87 -1.77 5.80
N TYR A 152 -8.23 -2.91 5.21
CA TYR A 152 -8.70 -4.09 5.94
C TYR A 152 -8.28 -5.37 5.22
N LEU A 153 -8.16 -6.46 5.98
CA LEU A 153 -7.82 -7.79 5.48
C LEU A 153 -9.05 -8.69 5.53
N ILE A 154 -9.28 -9.45 4.47
CA ILE A 154 -10.23 -10.55 4.42
C ILE A 154 -9.47 -11.85 4.22
N GLN A 155 -9.62 -12.79 5.15
CA GLN A 155 -8.89 -14.06 5.14
C GLN A 155 -9.68 -15.21 4.54
N ASP A 156 -11.01 -15.21 4.70
CA ASP A 156 -11.84 -16.36 4.32
C ASP A 156 -12.29 -16.29 2.85
N GLU A 157 -12.08 -17.41 2.14
CA GLU A 157 -12.56 -17.60 0.75
C GLU A 157 -13.96 -18.22 0.68
N LYS A 158 -14.40 -18.85 1.76
CA LYS A 158 -15.61 -19.72 1.75
C LYS A 158 -16.90 -18.92 1.78
N GLU A 159 -16.88 -17.72 2.31
CA GLU A 159 -18.03 -16.82 2.29
C GLU A 159 -17.81 -15.79 1.18
N LYS A 160 -18.53 -15.92 0.07
CA LYS A 160 -18.72 -14.79 -0.86
C LYS A 160 -19.46 -13.69 -0.10
N LEU A 161 -18.70 -12.74 0.41
CA LEU A 161 -19.27 -11.53 0.98
C LEU A 161 -19.78 -10.67 -0.16
N ASP A 162 -21.08 -10.59 -0.33
CA ASP A 162 -21.72 -9.79 -1.38
C ASP A 162 -21.50 -8.30 -1.15
N SER A 163 -21.31 -7.86 0.08
CA SER A 163 -20.96 -6.47 0.40
C SER A 163 -20.34 -6.36 1.79
N LEU A 164 -19.45 -5.39 1.94
CA LEU A 164 -18.93 -4.94 3.23
C LEU A 164 -19.40 -3.52 3.49
N THR A 165 -19.94 -3.28 4.69
CA THR A 165 -20.36 -1.94 5.13
C THR A 165 -19.36 -1.40 6.14
N VAL A 166 -18.77 -0.25 5.83
CA VAL A 166 -17.89 0.50 6.73
C VAL A 166 -18.65 1.72 7.25
N LYS A 167 -18.79 1.82 8.56
CA LYS A 167 -19.44 2.95 9.23
C LYS A 167 -18.38 3.80 9.91
N ILE A 168 -18.44 5.10 9.70
CA ILE A 168 -17.48 6.07 10.23
C ILE A 168 -18.21 6.91 11.28
N TYR A 169 -17.58 7.06 12.42
CA TYR A 169 -18.12 7.75 13.60
C TYR A 169 -17.18 8.85 14.05
N THR A 170 -17.73 9.89 14.67
CA THR A 170 -16.96 10.85 15.46
C THR A 170 -16.46 10.20 16.76
N ALA A 171 -15.53 10.85 17.44
CA ALA A 171 -15.10 10.43 18.78
C ALA A 171 -16.24 10.43 19.81
N SER A 172 -17.28 11.24 19.59
CA SER A 172 -18.51 11.28 20.42
C SER A 172 -19.50 10.16 20.08
N GLY A 173 -19.24 9.34 19.08
CA GLY A 173 -20.11 8.23 18.67
C GLY A 173 -21.18 8.59 17.64
N GLU A 174 -21.21 9.81 17.11
CA GLU A 174 -22.10 10.19 16.02
C GLU A 174 -21.67 9.54 14.70
N GLN A 175 -22.58 8.85 14.01
CA GLN A 175 -22.27 8.27 12.71
C GLN A 175 -22.30 9.34 11.62
N ILE A 176 -21.17 9.59 10.99
CA ILE A 176 -21.01 10.64 9.95
C ILE A 176 -21.10 10.10 8.53
N ARG A 177 -20.70 8.84 8.31
CA ARG A 177 -20.71 8.25 6.95
C ARG A 177 -20.89 6.74 6.99
N THR A 178 -21.51 6.21 5.94
CA THR A 178 -21.55 4.77 5.63
C THR A 178 -21.03 4.57 4.22
N LEU A 179 -20.02 3.69 4.09
CA LEU A 179 -19.46 3.29 2.82
C LEU A 179 -19.81 1.82 2.58
N LYS A 180 -20.13 1.46 1.34
CA LYS A 180 -20.32 0.08 0.93
C LYS A 180 -19.29 -0.28 -0.13
N THR A 181 -18.74 -1.47 -0.04
CA THR A 181 -17.74 -1.98 -0.99
C THR A 181 -17.94 -3.47 -1.23
N LEU A 182 -17.50 -3.93 -2.39
CA LEU A 182 -17.37 -5.36 -2.68
C LEU A 182 -15.99 -5.80 -2.16
N PRO A 183 -15.96 -6.62 -1.13
CA PRO A 183 -14.69 -7.09 -0.57
C PRO A 183 -14.12 -8.22 -1.41
N SER A 184 -12.81 -8.34 -1.38
CA SER A 184 -12.11 -9.48 -1.98
C SER A 184 -11.11 -10.06 -0.97
N LYS A 185 -10.73 -11.32 -1.17
CA LYS A 185 -9.69 -11.93 -0.35
C LYS A 185 -8.39 -11.13 -0.38
N GLY A 186 -7.72 -11.03 0.74
CA GLY A 186 -6.49 -10.29 0.90
C GLY A 186 -6.70 -8.90 1.48
N VAL A 187 -5.70 -8.05 1.34
CA VAL A 187 -5.75 -6.67 1.83
C VAL A 187 -6.54 -5.82 0.84
N ASN A 188 -7.55 -5.15 1.35
CA ASN A 188 -8.42 -4.25 0.63
C ASN A 188 -8.25 -2.83 1.16
N ARG A 189 -8.59 -1.84 0.33
CA ARG A 189 -8.59 -0.43 0.71
C ARG A 189 -9.83 0.26 0.17
N ILE A 190 -10.48 1.06 1.02
CA ILE A 190 -11.56 1.95 0.64
C ILE A 190 -11.14 3.38 0.96
N ILE A 191 -11.50 4.30 0.10
CA ILE A 191 -11.23 5.73 0.29
C ILE A 191 -12.50 6.41 0.77
N TRP A 192 -12.39 7.16 1.84
CA TRP A 192 -13.41 8.06 2.33
C TRP A 192 -13.04 9.50 1.96
N ASN A 193 -13.90 10.19 1.24
CA ASN A 193 -13.65 11.56 0.76
C ASN A 193 -13.72 12.63 1.85
N LEU A 194 -13.72 12.23 3.12
CA LEU A 194 -13.82 13.12 4.30
C LEU A 194 -15.13 13.93 4.32
N ASP A 195 -16.16 13.39 3.67
CA ASP A 195 -17.49 13.98 3.60
C ASP A 195 -18.43 13.41 4.67
N ARG A 196 -19.47 14.15 5.00
CA ARG A 196 -20.60 13.68 5.79
C ARG A 196 -21.74 13.25 4.88
N LYS A 197 -22.67 12.45 5.39
CA LYS A 197 -23.93 12.17 4.70
C LYS A 197 -24.66 13.52 4.53
N SER A 198 -24.96 13.91 3.29
CA SER A 198 -25.79 15.09 3.03
C SER A 198 -27.17 14.89 3.63
N SER A 199 -27.68 15.89 4.32
CA SER A 199 -29.07 15.94 4.77
C SER A 199 -30.04 16.31 3.65
N ALA A 200 -29.53 16.81 2.52
CA ALA A 200 -30.32 17.10 1.33
C ALA A 200 -30.31 15.89 0.42
N GLU A 201 -31.47 15.35 0.09
CA GLU A 201 -31.64 14.50 -1.08
C GLU A 201 -31.32 15.36 -2.31
N MET A 202 -30.13 15.18 -2.88
CA MET A 202 -29.85 15.76 -4.19
C MET A 202 -30.65 14.99 -5.25
N THR A 203 -31.86 15.45 -5.49
CA THR A 203 -32.57 15.16 -6.72
C THR A 203 -31.87 15.88 -7.87
N GLY A 204 -31.05 15.18 -8.61
CA GLY A 204 -30.38 15.74 -9.80
C GLY A 204 -28.98 15.16 -9.98
N GLY A 205 -28.89 14.25 -10.91
CA GLY A 205 -27.69 13.50 -11.22
C GLY A 205 -26.52 14.37 -11.63
N TRP A 206 -25.33 13.86 -11.28
CA TRP A 206 -24.13 13.81 -12.13
C TRP A 206 -23.05 13.10 -11.33
N GLY A 207 -22.58 12.00 -11.88
CA GLY A 207 -21.29 11.41 -11.50
C GLY A 207 -21.32 10.46 -10.30
N GLY A 208 -21.89 9.27 -10.49
CA GLY A 208 -21.62 8.14 -9.63
C GLY A 208 -20.15 7.74 -9.74
N GLY A 209 -19.33 8.18 -8.77
CA GLY A 209 -18.02 7.61 -8.56
C GLY A 209 -18.20 6.15 -8.16
N GLN A 210 -17.88 5.23 -9.05
CA GLN A 210 -17.81 3.81 -8.74
C GLN A 210 -16.77 3.62 -7.63
N GLY A 211 -17.24 3.24 -6.45
CA GLY A 211 -16.42 2.71 -5.39
C GLY A 211 -15.87 1.35 -5.80
N GLY A 212 -14.87 1.35 -6.66
CA GLY A 212 -14.10 0.16 -6.95
C GLY A 212 -13.33 -0.22 -5.70
N GLY A 213 -13.53 -1.44 -5.19
CA GLY A 213 -12.66 -2.02 -4.19
C GLY A 213 -11.24 -2.03 -4.76
N ILE A 214 -10.38 -1.23 -4.20
CA ILE A 214 -9.00 -1.16 -4.65
C ILE A 214 -8.27 -2.30 -3.94
N HIS A 215 -8.00 -3.36 -4.68
CA HIS A 215 -6.98 -4.31 -4.27
C HIS A 215 -5.66 -3.56 -4.00
N LEU A 216 -4.78 -4.09 -3.15
CA LEU A 216 -3.38 -3.65 -3.06
C LEU A 216 -2.62 -3.83 -4.40
N ARG A 217 -3.29 -3.55 -5.51
CA ARG A 217 -2.72 -3.56 -6.85
C ARG A 217 -1.96 -2.29 -7.19
N HIS A 218 -2.03 -1.27 -6.34
CA HIS A 218 -1.52 0.03 -6.74
C HIS A 218 -0.16 0.33 -6.14
N LEU A 219 0.84 -0.32 -6.75
CA LEU A 219 2.07 0.37 -7.03
C LEU A 219 1.74 1.37 -8.14
N ARG A 220 1.72 2.66 -7.83
CA ARG A 220 1.62 3.66 -8.88
C ARG A 220 2.99 3.89 -9.49
N GLN A 221 3.02 3.93 -10.81
CA GLN A 221 4.17 4.39 -11.57
C GLN A 221 4.11 5.92 -11.63
N VAL A 222 5.18 6.57 -11.27
CA VAL A 222 5.34 8.04 -11.28
C VAL A 222 6.32 8.45 -12.36
#